data_73188736abe350ea1adf893765be334b
#
_entry.id   73188736abe350ea1adf893765be334b
#
_cell.length_a   1.000
_cell.length_b   1.000
_cell.length_c   1.000
_cell.angle_alpha   90.00
_cell.angle_beta   90.00
_cell.angle_gamma   90.00
#
_symmetry.space_group_name_H-M   'P 1'
#
loop_
_entity.id
_entity.type
_entity.pdbx_description
1 polymer ?
#
loop_
_entity_poly.entity_id
_entity_poly.type
_entity_poly.pdbx_seq_one_letter_code
_entity_poly.pdbx_strand_id
1 'polypeptide(L)'
;MVNEMFDIAIQFLKDHKEVAFATSEGDLPKLRIFQIMKMEGHVLYFATSAEKAVYKELRQNPNVEILAYADNISVRCSGMVNFNVEDDVKRWIFDNNPVLPRLYTSYDKLEYFCLPIAEIDYYDLSPTPPVFQHYDLITGATGNFCNDFYLNQCAFR
;
A
#
# COMPACT_ATOMS: atom_id res chain seq x y z
N MET A 1 -4.47 22.75 -3.04
CA MET A 1 -4.78 22.65 -1.61
C MET A 1 -4.58 21.21 -1.18
N VAL A 2 -3.82 21.01 -0.14
CA VAL A 2 -3.58 19.68 0.40
C VAL A 2 -4.86 19.24 1.12
N ASN A 3 -5.30 18.03 0.84
CA ASN A 3 -6.46 17.48 1.53
C ASN A 3 -6.00 16.90 2.86
N GLU A 4 -6.49 17.47 3.95
CA GLU A 4 -6.11 17.09 5.32
C GLU A 4 -6.33 15.59 5.58
N MET A 5 -7.43 15.02 5.09
CA MET A 5 -7.71 13.59 5.25
C MET A 5 -6.74 12.72 4.46
N PHE A 6 -6.28 13.22 3.32
CA PHE A 6 -5.26 12.52 2.55
C PHE A 6 -3.94 12.45 3.34
N ASP A 7 -3.54 13.55 3.95
CA ASP A 7 -2.32 13.57 4.78
C ASP A 7 -2.45 12.64 5.98
N ILE A 8 -3.64 12.56 6.58
CA ILE A 8 -3.94 11.62 7.66
C ILE A 8 -3.77 10.18 7.18
N ALA A 9 -4.27 9.86 5.98
CA ALA A 9 -4.14 8.51 5.40
C ALA A 9 -2.66 8.15 5.16
N ILE A 10 -1.88 9.08 4.61
CA ILE A 10 -0.45 8.87 4.39
C ILE A 10 0.29 8.69 5.72
N GLN A 11 -0.04 9.51 6.71
CA GLN A 11 0.56 9.37 8.04
C GLN A 11 0.19 8.04 8.69
N PHE A 12 -1.03 7.59 8.49
CA PHE A 12 -1.48 6.28 8.99
C PHE A 12 -0.61 5.15 8.44
N LEU A 13 -0.26 5.18 7.14
CA LEU A 13 0.64 4.20 6.55
C LEU A 13 2.05 4.27 7.13
N LYS A 14 2.52 5.46 7.47
CA LYS A 14 3.83 5.63 8.13
C LYS A 14 3.84 5.02 9.53
N ASP A 15 2.71 5.12 10.23
CA ASP A 15 2.58 4.61 11.59
C ASP A 15 2.26 3.10 11.64
N HIS A 16 1.71 2.55 10.53
CA HIS A 16 1.28 1.15 10.44
C HIS A 16 1.85 0.52 9.17
N LYS A 17 3.14 0.19 9.23
CA LYS A 17 3.92 -0.24 8.06
C LYS A 17 3.69 -1.69 7.65
N GLU A 18 3.15 -2.52 8.52
CA GLU A 18 2.82 -3.90 8.20
C GLU A 18 1.43 -3.94 7.58
N VAL A 19 1.38 -4.30 6.31
CA VAL A 19 0.14 -4.21 5.53
C VAL A 19 -0.20 -5.56 4.91
N ALA A 20 -1.50 -5.83 4.79
CA ALA A 20 -1.99 -6.91 3.95
C ALA A 20 -1.74 -6.51 2.50
N PHE A 21 -1.20 -7.42 1.70
CA PHE A 21 -0.75 -7.14 0.34
C PHE A 21 -1.36 -8.19 -0.59
N ALA A 22 -2.25 -7.76 -1.47
CA ALA A 22 -2.99 -8.62 -2.37
C ALA A 22 -2.37 -8.60 -3.77
N THR A 23 -2.22 -9.80 -4.34
CA THR A 23 -1.78 -10.02 -5.71
C THR A 23 -2.72 -10.99 -6.39
N SER A 24 -2.50 -11.24 -7.67
CA SER A 24 -3.23 -12.24 -8.43
C SER A 24 -2.28 -13.29 -9.00
N GLU A 25 -2.71 -14.53 -8.96
CA GLU A 25 -2.09 -15.61 -9.72
C GLU A 25 -3.16 -16.16 -10.68
N GLY A 26 -3.11 -15.74 -11.95
CA GLY A 26 -4.24 -15.95 -12.85
C GLY A 26 -5.51 -15.30 -12.29
N ASP A 27 -6.56 -16.09 -12.10
CA ASP A 27 -7.83 -15.63 -11.53
C ASP A 27 -7.90 -15.79 -10.01
N LEU A 28 -6.83 -16.26 -9.38
CA LEU A 28 -6.82 -16.51 -7.94
C LEU A 28 -6.23 -15.32 -7.20
N PRO A 29 -6.96 -14.75 -6.22
CA PRO A 29 -6.38 -13.75 -5.35
C PRO A 29 -5.42 -14.40 -4.36
N LYS A 30 -4.33 -13.70 -4.07
CA LYS A 30 -3.30 -14.12 -3.10
C LYS A 30 -3.09 -13.00 -2.10
N LEU A 31 -2.83 -13.35 -0.85
CA LEU A 31 -2.70 -12.38 0.22
C LEU A 31 -1.56 -12.78 1.17
N ARG A 32 -0.80 -11.80 1.62
CA ARG A 32 0.26 -11.94 2.63
C ARG A 32 0.48 -10.61 3.31
N ILE A 33 1.34 -10.60 4.32
CA ILE A 33 1.78 -9.36 4.97
C ILE A 33 3.11 -8.94 4.36
N PHE A 34 3.23 -7.67 4.01
CA PHE A 34 4.48 -7.01 3.68
C PHE A 34 4.70 -5.83 4.62
N GLN A 35 5.96 -5.51 4.86
CA GLN A 35 6.32 -4.28 5.53
C GLN A 35 6.66 -3.21 4.49
N ILE A 36 6.09 -2.02 4.66
CA ILE A 36 6.51 -0.85 3.88
C ILE A 36 7.91 -0.48 4.36
N MET A 37 8.89 -0.53 3.46
CA MET A 37 10.31 -0.34 3.79
C MET A 37 10.77 1.11 3.65
N LYS A 38 10.08 1.88 2.80
CA LYS A 38 10.37 3.30 2.58
C LYS A 38 9.13 3.95 1.98
N MET A 39 8.92 5.22 2.30
CA MET A 39 7.89 6.04 1.67
C MET A 39 8.52 7.32 1.16
N GLU A 40 8.29 7.64 -0.10
CA GLU A 40 8.66 8.93 -0.70
C GLU A 40 7.44 9.50 -1.40
N GLY A 41 6.87 10.58 -0.84
CA GLY A 41 5.62 11.12 -1.37
C GLY A 41 4.54 10.05 -1.39
N HIS A 42 4.03 9.73 -2.57
CA HIS A 42 2.99 8.73 -2.77
C HIS A 42 3.53 7.40 -3.29
N VAL A 43 4.82 7.15 -3.10
CA VAL A 43 5.46 5.92 -3.55
C VAL A 43 5.87 5.09 -2.35
N LEU A 44 5.40 3.85 -2.31
CA LEU A 44 5.74 2.88 -1.28
C LEU A 44 6.77 1.91 -1.82
N TYR A 45 7.77 1.59 -1.01
CA TYR A 45 8.84 0.67 -1.39
C TYR A 45 8.81 -0.59 -0.55
N PHE A 46 9.08 -1.71 -1.21
CA PHE A 46 9.06 -3.05 -0.62
C PHE A 46 10.28 -3.84 -1.10
N ALA A 47 10.56 -4.92 -0.39
CA ALA A 47 11.60 -5.87 -0.79
C ALA A 47 11.08 -7.30 -0.64
N THR A 48 11.49 -8.16 -1.56
CA THR A 48 11.17 -9.58 -1.52
C THR A 48 12.36 -10.39 -2.05
N SER A 49 12.17 -11.68 -2.23
CA SER A 49 13.17 -12.57 -2.82
C SER A 49 12.62 -13.15 -4.12
N ALA A 50 13.47 -13.32 -5.13
CA ALA A 50 13.10 -13.93 -6.40
C ALA A 50 12.63 -15.39 -6.24
N GLU A 51 12.93 -16.00 -5.12
CA GLU A 51 12.51 -17.38 -4.84
C GLU A 51 11.06 -17.48 -4.35
N LYS A 52 10.47 -16.37 -3.92
CA LYS A 52 9.11 -16.37 -3.38
C LYS A 52 8.08 -16.30 -4.50
N ALA A 53 6.95 -16.99 -4.29
CA ALA A 53 5.84 -16.99 -5.25
C ALA A 53 5.35 -15.57 -5.60
N VAL A 54 5.31 -14.69 -4.62
CA VAL A 54 4.86 -13.30 -4.82
C VAL A 54 5.68 -12.56 -5.88
N TYR A 55 6.97 -12.84 -5.98
CA TYR A 55 7.80 -12.22 -7.01
C TYR A 55 7.31 -12.56 -8.43
N LYS A 56 6.98 -13.84 -8.66
CA LYS A 56 6.43 -14.28 -9.94
C LYS A 56 5.05 -13.69 -10.20
N GLU A 57 4.22 -13.62 -9.17
CA GLU A 57 2.89 -13.01 -9.27
C GLU A 57 2.99 -11.56 -9.71
N LEU A 58 3.87 -10.79 -9.08
CA LEU A 58 4.08 -9.38 -9.41
C LEU A 58 4.64 -9.17 -10.82
N ARG A 59 5.51 -10.07 -11.28
CA ARG A 59 6.05 -10.02 -12.64
C ARG A 59 4.99 -10.30 -13.70
N GLN A 60 4.07 -11.20 -13.41
CA GLN A 60 2.99 -11.58 -14.34
C GLN A 60 1.83 -10.58 -14.31
N ASN A 61 1.48 -10.10 -13.12
CA ASN A 61 0.41 -9.12 -12.95
C ASN A 61 0.81 -8.12 -11.87
N PRO A 62 1.23 -6.92 -12.28
CA PRO A 62 1.71 -5.91 -11.34
C PRO A 62 0.60 -5.17 -10.59
N ASN A 63 -0.66 -5.43 -10.88
CA ASN A 63 -1.78 -4.81 -10.18
C ASN A 63 -1.88 -5.36 -8.76
N VAL A 64 -1.89 -4.47 -7.78
CA VAL A 64 -1.91 -4.85 -6.36
C VAL A 64 -2.85 -3.96 -5.57
N GLU A 65 -3.20 -4.45 -4.39
CA GLU A 65 -3.94 -3.69 -3.40
C GLU A 65 -3.34 -3.97 -2.03
N ILE A 66 -3.22 -2.93 -1.22
CA ILE A 66 -2.72 -3.05 0.14
C ILE A 66 -3.75 -2.52 1.13
N LEU A 67 -3.70 -3.03 2.35
CA LEU A 67 -4.61 -2.61 3.42
C LEU A 67 -3.84 -2.54 4.74
N ALA A 68 -3.90 -1.35 5.37
CA ALA A 68 -3.48 -1.16 6.75
C ALA A 68 -4.71 -0.98 7.63
N TYR A 69 -4.71 -1.54 8.83
CA TYR A 69 -5.84 -1.45 9.74
C TYR A 69 -5.39 -1.33 11.19
N ALA A 70 -5.97 -0.39 11.92
CA ALA A 70 -5.83 -0.27 13.36
C ALA A 70 -6.96 0.61 13.92
N ASP A 71 -7.50 0.25 15.07
CA ASP A 71 -8.42 1.09 15.84
C ASP A 71 -9.60 1.64 15.03
N ASN A 72 -10.28 0.77 14.31
CA ASN A 72 -11.43 1.09 13.44
C ASN A 72 -11.09 1.90 12.19
N ILE A 73 -9.83 2.20 11.96
CA ILE A 73 -9.38 2.92 10.77
C ILE A 73 -8.72 1.94 9.81
N SER A 74 -9.10 2.02 8.54
CA SER A 74 -8.41 1.29 7.48
C SER A 74 -8.01 2.24 6.36
N VAL A 75 -6.84 1.98 5.79
CA VAL A 75 -6.34 2.68 4.61
C VAL A 75 -6.01 1.64 3.56
N ARG A 76 -6.70 1.72 2.43
CA ARG A 76 -6.51 0.81 1.30
C ARG A 76 -5.91 1.59 0.14
N CYS A 77 -4.84 1.07 -0.43
CA CYS A 77 -4.19 1.68 -1.59
C CYS A 77 -4.13 0.68 -2.73
N SER A 78 -4.34 1.15 -3.94
CA SER A 78 -4.18 0.33 -5.14
C SER A 78 -3.25 1.00 -6.14
N GLY A 79 -2.68 0.20 -7.02
CA GLY A 79 -1.81 0.67 -8.07
C GLY A 79 -1.09 -0.48 -8.75
N MET A 80 -0.12 -0.13 -9.58
CA MET A 80 0.73 -1.09 -10.27
C MET A 80 2.15 -0.97 -9.74
N VAL A 81 2.71 -2.09 -9.29
CA VAL A 81 4.11 -2.12 -8.87
C VAL A 81 5.04 -2.08 -10.08
N ASN A 82 6.26 -1.62 -9.85
CA ASN A 82 7.34 -1.78 -10.80
C ASN A 82 8.65 -2.04 -10.05
N PHE A 83 9.64 -2.55 -10.79
CA PHE A 83 10.94 -2.92 -10.22
C PHE A 83 12.02 -1.89 -10.55
N ASN A 84 11.63 -0.70 -10.99
CA ASN A 84 12.54 0.41 -11.31
C ASN A 84 12.91 1.15 -10.02
N VAL A 85 13.76 0.54 -9.22
CA VAL A 85 14.25 1.12 -7.98
C VAL A 85 15.73 1.43 -8.14
N GLU A 86 16.11 2.68 -7.88
CA GLU A 86 17.50 3.13 -7.99
C GLU A 86 18.39 2.41 -6.98
N ASP A 87 19.64 2.21 -7.33
CA ASP A 87 20.58 1.45 -6.50
C ASP A 87 20.80 2.08 -5.12
N ASP A 88 20.86 3.39 -5.05
CA ASP A 88 21.00 4.11 -3.79
C ASP A 88 19.79 3.95 -2.87
N VAL A 89 18.59 3.86 -3.46
CA VAL A 89 17.35 3.57 -2.73
C VAL A 89 17.37 2.15 -2.17
N LYS A 90 17.82 1.18 -2.96
CA LYS A 90 17.96 -0.21 -2.50
C LYS A 90 18.89 -0.29 -1.29
N ARG A 91 20.02 0.38 -1.34
CA ARG A 91 20.99 0.42 -0.24
C ARG A 91 20.39 1.08 0.99
N TRP A 92 19.70 2.20 0.81
CA TRP A 92 19.04 2.87 1.91
C TRP A 92 18.02 1.96 2.59
N ILE A 93 17.19 1.27 1.79
CA ILE A 93 16.19 0.33 2.31
C ILE A 93 16.86 -0.77 3.14
N PHE A 94 17.91 -1.36 2.60
CA PHE A 94 18.64 -2.43 3.29
C PHE A 94 19.23 -1.95 4.61
N ASP A 95 19.85 -0.78 4.60
CA ASP A 95 20.53 -0.24 5.79
C ASP A 95 19.56 0.25 6.87
N ASN A 96 18.34 0.66 6.48
CA ASN A 96 17.37 1.26 7.38
C ASN A 96 16.25 0.30 7.82
N ASN A 97 16.29 -0.95 7.40
CA ASN A 97 15.32 -1.97 7.80
C ASN A 97 16.07 -3.19 8.35
N PRO A 98 16.28 -3.25 9.67
CA PRO A 98 17.18 -4.24 10.29
C PRO A 98 16.85 -5.71 10.01
N VAL A 99 15.60 -6.01 9.66
CA VAL A 99 15.20 -7.37 9.29
C VAL A 99 15.95 -7.85 8.05
N LEU A 100 16.32 -6.95 7.14
CA LEU A 100 16.96 -7.32 5.88
C LEU A 100 18.41 -7.80 6.09
N PRO A 101 19.31 -7.03 6.73
CA PRO A 101 20.65 -7.55 6.98
C PRO A 101 20.69 -8.73 7.97
N ARG A 102 19.63 -8.92 8.76
CA ARG A 102 19.50 -10.11 9.59
C ARG A 102 19.28 -11.37 8.78
N LEU A 103 18.54 -11.27 7.65
CA LEU A 103 18.16 -12.41 6.84
C LEU A 103 18.99 -12.58 5.57
N TYR A 104 19.61 -11.51 5.08
CA TYR A 104 20.32 -11.51 3.80
C TYR A 104 21.74 -10.95 3.99
N THR A 105 22.71 -11.49 3.25
CA THR A 105 24.10 -11.12 3.38
C THR A 105 24.45 -9.76 2.80
N SER A 106 23.70 -9.30 1.79
CA SER A 106 23.91 -8.01 1.15
C SER A 106 22.63 -7.54 0.47
N TYR A 107 22.58 -6.24 0.17
CA TYR A 107 21.39 -5.63 -0.43
C TYR A 107 21.07 -6.18 -1.82
N ASP A 108 22.04 -6.63 -2.58
CA ASP A 108 21.87 -7.13 -3.94
C ASP A 108 21.29 -8.55 -4.00
N LYS A 109 21.05 -9.18 -2.86
CA LYS A 109 20.39 -10.50 -2.78
C LYS A 109 18.87 -10.41 -2.77
N LEU A 110 18.32 -9.21 -2.81
CA LEU A 110 16.89 -8.97 -2.77
C LEU A 110 16.39 -8.40 -4.09
N GLU A 111 15.07 -8.54 -4.29
CA GLU A 111 14.34 -7.85 -5.33
C GLU A 111 13.54 -6.73 -4.69
N TYR A 112 13.81 -5.50 -5.11
CA TYR A 112 13.13 -4.30 -4.62
C TYR A 112 12.10 -3.85 -5.64
N PHE A 113 10.96 -3.41 -5.13
CA PHE A 113 9.92 -2.88 -6.00
C PHE A 113 9.21 -1.72 -5.31
N CYS A 114 8.52 -0.93 -6.10
CA CYS A 114 7.77 0.19 -5.58
C CYS A 114 6.34 0.16 -6.08
N LEU A 115 5.47 0.77 -5.29
CA LEU A 115 4.07 0.98 -5.59
C LEU A 115 3.80 2.48 -5.61
N PRO A 116 3.77 3.11 -6.79
CA PRO A 116 3.16 4.43 -6.92
C PRO A 116 1.66 4.29 -6.66
N ILE A 117 1.16 4.96 -5.64
CA ILE A 117 -0.25 4.84 -5.26
C ILE A 117 -1.11 5.50 -6.34
N ALA A 118 -2.04 4.76 -6.91
CA ALA A 118 -3.01 5.29 -7.88
C ALA A 118 -4.29 5.76 -7.19
N GLU A 119 -4.80 4.98 -6.25
CA GLU A 119 -6.01 5.30 -5.50
C GLU A 119 -5.79 4.98 -4.03
N ILE A 120 -6.41 5.79 -3.16
CA ILE A 120 -6.37 5.55 -1.73
C ILE A 120 -7.76 5.76 -1.14
N ASP A 121 -8.19 4.81 -0.32
CA ASP A 121 -9.44 4.86 0.43
C ASP A 121 -9.13 4.95 1.92
N TYR A 122 -9.66 5.96 2.57
CA TYR A 122 -9.60 6.13 4.02
C TYR A 122 -10.97 5.84 4.61
N TYR A 123 -11.02 4.97 5.59
CA TYR A 123 -12.27 4.58 6.24
C TYR A 123 -12.11 4.57 7.75
N ASP A 124 -12.97 5.33 8.45
CA ASP A 124 -12.99 5.39 9.92
C ASP A 124 -14.39 5.07 10.41
N LEU A 125 -14.50 3.96 11.12
CA LEU A 125 -15.76 3.49 11.71
C LEU A 125 -16.09 4.13 13.06
N SER A 126 -15.18 4.91 13.63
CA SER A 126 -15.35 5.45 14.97
C SER A 126 -16.47 6.48 15.09
N PRO A 127 -16.60 7.45 14.16
CA PRO A 127 -17.69 8.42 14.26
C PRO A 127 -19.01 7.87 13.72
N THR A 128 -20.10 8.55 14.05
CA THR A 128 -21.41 8.28 13.50
C THR A 128 -21.91 9.54 12.78
N PRO A 129 -22.11 9.51 11.45
CA PRO A 129 -21.83 8.42 10.52
C PRO A 129 -20.33 8.18 10.34
N PRO A 130 -19.92 6.98 9.87
CA PRO A 130 -18.51 6.71 9.59
C PRO A 130 -17.97 7.64 8.51
N VAL A 131 -16.66 7.90 8.55
CA VAL A 131 -15.97 8.67 7.51
C VAL A 131 -15.48 7.71 6.45
N PHE A 132 -15.75 8.03 5.18
CA PHE A 132 -15.25 7.30 4.03
C PHE A 132 -14.81 8.29 2.96
N GLN A 133 -13.50 8.35 2.69
CA GLN A 133 -12.91 9.25 1.71
C GLN A 133 -12.13 8.45 0.67
N HIS A 134 -12.36 8.80 -0.58
CA HIS A 134 -11.66 8.23 -1.72
C HIS A 134 -10.85 9.30 -2.44
N TYR A 135 -9.61 8.97 -2.80
CA TYR A 135 -8.71 9.84 -3.55
C TYR A 135 -8.16 9.10 -4.74
N ASP A 136 -8.32 9.68 -5.93
CA ASP A 136 -7.70 9.21 -7.15
C ASP A 136 -6.50 10.11 -7.44
N LEU A 137 -5.28 9.58 -7.29
CA LEU A 137 -4.05 10.35 -7.42
C LEU A 137 -3.64 10.58 -8.88
N ILE A 138 -4.27 9.86 -9.80
CA ILE A 138 -4.02 10.04 -11.24
C ILE A 138 -4.84 11.21 -11.77
N THR A 139 -6.13 11.25 -11.42
CA THR A 139 -7.05 12.31 -11.89
C THR A 139 -7.17 13.48 -10.92
N GLY A 140 -6.78 13.28 -9.67
CA GLY A 140 -6.99 14.25 -8.60
C GLY A 140 -8.42 14.27 -8.05
N ALA A 141 -9.27 13.34 -8.50
CA ALA A 141 -10.65 13.27 -8.02
C ALA A 141 -10.72 12.79 -6.58
N THR A 142 -11.68 13.32 -5.83
CA THR A 142 -11.97 12.90 -4.47
C THR A 142 -13.44 12.58 -4.33
N GLY A 143 -13.74 11.68 -3.38
CA GLY A 143 -15.12 11.30 -3.10
C GLY A 143 -15.31 11.05 -1.61
N ASN A 144 -16.51 11.35 -1.14
CA ASN A 144 -16.94 11.05 0.22
C ASN A 144 -18.19 10.19 0.12
N PHE A 145 -18.07 8.92 0.51
CA PHE A 145 -19.14 7.93 0.39
C PHE A 145 -19.97 7.79 1.65
N CYS A 146 -19.64 8.52 2.69
CA CYS A 146 -20.26 8.36 4.00
C CYS A 146 -21.77 8.59 3.97
N ASN A 147 -22.21 9.73 3.42
CA ASN A 147 -23.62 10.05 3.35
C ASN A 147 -24.39 9.10 2.43
N ASP A 148 -23.80 8.80 1.29
CA ASP A 148 -24.42 7.90 0.32
C ASP A 148 -24.61 6.51 0.91
N PHE A 149 -23.66 6.05 1.68
CA PHE A 149 -23.74 4.77 2.38
C PHE A 149 -24.96 4.71 3.28
N TYR A 150 -25.18 5.73 4.10
CA TYR A 150 -26.29 5.74 5.03
C TYR A 150 -27.64 5.92 4.37
N LEU A 151 -27.71 6.79 3.37
CA LEU A 151 -28.96 7.09 2.70
C LEU A 151 -29.41 5.96 1.78
N ASN A 152 -28.50 5.32 1.12
CA ASN A 152 -28.80 4.33 0.08
C ASN A 152 -28.47 2.90 0.51
N GLN A 153 -27.96 2.71 1.72
CA GLN A 153 -27.51 1.40 2.21
C GLN A 153 -26.52 0.75 1.22
N CYS A 154 -25.66 1.55 0.65
CA CYS A 154 -24.70 1.08 -0.32
C CYS A 154 -23.72 0.09 0.31
N ALA A 155 -23.28 -0.88 -0.48
CA ALA A 155 -22.23 -1.77 -0.07
C ALA A 155 -20.90 -1.01 0.03
N PHE A 156 -20.03 -1.46 0.91
CA PHE A 156 -18.66 -0.95 0.98
C PHE A 156 -17.89 -1.34 -0.27
N ARG A 157 -17.01 -0.48 -0.67
CA ARG A 157 -16.13 -0.73 -1.80
C ARG A 157 -15.00 -1.67 -1.41
#